data_492a38c794c3907211033b517e53fe79
#
_entry.id   492a38c794c3907211033b517e53fe79
#
_cell.length_a   1.000
_cell.length_b   1.000
_cell.length_c   1.000
_cell.angle_alpha   90.00
_cell.angle_beta   90.00
_cell.angle_gamma   90.00
#
_symmetry.space_group_name_H-M   'P 1'
#
loop_
_entity.id
_entity.type
_entity.pdbx_description
1 polymer ?
#
loop_
_entity_poly.entity_id
_entity_poly.type
_entity_poly.pdbx_seq_one_letter_code
_entity_poly.pdbx_strand_id
1 'polypeptide(L)'
;MLIGAKKTLAQSFNAGLIAGATFSQVDGDSYYGFHKVGFTAGTYVSLPVANHFALQMELKYTQMGAHSSAKEIIEYNYPAYNLRLHYAEIPLMLRYDFGHFTVYGKSLDNLALELGLSLDFLLKYRGEIEAATQTWKLNFFSVTGNFGLHYAFTKHLGIGAQMMYSITPMQTNPSPQWFFNHSYNKVIQITMTYNLFSPLR
;
A
#
# COMPACT_ATOMS: atom_id res chain seq x y z
N MET A 1 10.47 53.67 1.41
CA MET A 1 10.92 52.26 1.45
C MET A 1 9.66 51.39 1.62
N LEU A 2 9.08 50.93 0.50
CA LEU A 2 7.85 50.11 0.48
C LEU A 2 8.26 48.67 0.75
N ILE A 3 7.90 48.15 1.92
CA ILE A 3 8.00 46.73 2.25
C ILE A 3 6.94 46.01 1.43
N GLY A 4 7.39 45.39 0.32
CA GLY A 4 6.51 44.54 -0.48
C GLY A 4 6.05 43.35 0.34
N ALA A 5 4.77 43.33 0.70
CA ALA A 5 4.11 42.15 1.30
C ALA A 5 4.25 40.99 0.29
N LYS A 6 5.12 40.04 0.57
CA LYS A 6 5.12 38.74 -0.13
C LYS A 6 3.75 38.13 0.11
N LYS A 7 2.93 38.01 -0.95
CA LYS A 7 1.73 37.15 -0.92
C LYS A 7 2.16 35.77 -0.50
N THR A 8 1.90 35.41 0.74
CA THR A 8 1.98 34.02 1.20
C THR A 8 0.90 33.28 0.40
N LEU A 9 1.30 32.57 -0.63
CA LEU A 9 0.43 31.63 -1.30
C LEU A 9 0.05 30.62 -0.21
N ALA A 10 -1.18 30.70 0.28
CA ALA A 10 -1.73 29.65 1.11
C ALA A 10 -1.69 28.36 0.25
N GLN A 11 -0.74 27.47 0.54
CA GLN A 11 -0.66 26.18 -0.12
C GLN A 11 -1.93 25.43 0.27
N SER A 12 -2.85 25.28 -0.68
CA SER A 12 -4.04 24.47 -0.48
C SER A 12 -3.61 23.00 -0.43
N PHE A 13 -3.78 22.36 0.70
CA PHE A 13 -3.59 20.92 0.84
C PHE A 13 -4.93 20.20 0.69
N ASN A 14 -4.86 18.99 0.18
CA ASN A 14 -5.99 18.06 0.14
C ASN A 14 -5.85 17.09 1.30
N ALA A 15 -6.95 16.75 1.93
CA ALA A 15 -6.98 15.69 2.93
C ALA A 15 -8.22 14.82 2.74
N GLY A 16 -8.09 13.55 3.05
CA GLY A 16 -9.18 12.62 2.83
C GLY A 16 -9.05 11.29 3.55
N LEU A 17 -9.99 10.43 3.25
CA LEU A 17 -10.08 9.06 3.72
C LEU A 17 -9.67 8.11 2.60
N ILE A 18 -9.09 7.00 2.98
CA ILE A 18 -8.72 5.89 2.09
C ILE A 18 -9.18 4.58 2.71
N ALA A 19 -9.82 3.72 1.92
CA ALA A 19 -10.21 2.38 2.34
C ALA A 19 -10.22 1.44 1.15
N GLY A 20 -9.91 0.16 1.37
CA GLY A 20 -9.85 -0.79 0.27
C GLY A 20 -9.55 -2.23 0.66
N ALA A 21 -9.36 -3.06 -0.35
CA ALA A 21 -8.97 -4.45 -0.24
C ALA A 21 -7.47 -4.62 -0.53
N THR A 22 -6.87 -5.60 0.14
CA THR A 22 -5.49 -6.04 -0.08
C THR A 22 -5.50 -7.50 -0.53
N PHE A 23 -4.64 -7.81 -1.49
CA PHE A 23 -4.35 -9.16 -1.95
C PHE A 23 -2.85 -9.37 -1.76
N SER A 24 -2.46 -10.29 -0.92
CA SER A 24 -1.07 -10.41 -0.50
C SER A 24 -0.53 -11.83 -0.57
N GLN A 25 0.78 -11.89 -0.71
CA GLN A 25 1.61 -13.09 -0.58
C GLN A 25 2.90 -12.72 0.15
N VAL A 26 3.61 -13.73 0.62
CA VAL A 26 4.95 -13.60 1.18
C VAL A 26 5.92 -14.27 0.21
N ASP A 27 6.87 -13.49 -0.31
CA ASP A 27 7.97 -14.06 -1.11
C ASP A 27 9.02 -14.63 -0.14
N GLY A 28 9.51 -15.84 -0.44
CA GLY A 28 10.45 -16.55 0.42
C GLY A 28 9.79 -17.58 1.35
N ASP A 29 8.49 -17.82 1.19
CA ASP A 29 7.84 -19.05 1.64
C ASP A 29 7.68 -20.02 0.45
N SER A 30 7.21 -21.22 0.69
CA SER A 30 6.99 -22.24 -0.35
C SER A 30 5.64 -22.10 -1.05
N TYR A 31 4.87 -21.05 -0.75
CA TYR A 31 3.52 -20.83 -1.24
C TYR A 31 3.49 -19.69 -2.25
N TYR A 32 2.65 -19.80 -3.29
CA TYR A 32 2.61 -18.85 -4.38
C TYR A 32 1.21 -18.30 -4.60
N GLY A 33 1.14 -17.02 -4.95
CA GLY A 33 -0.10 -16.34 -5.34
C GLY A 33 -0.71 -15.46 -4.26
N PHE A 34 -1.47 -14.47 -4.71
CA PHE A 34 -2.12 -13.45 -3.86
C PHE A 34 -3.41 -13.98 -3.22
N HIS A 35 -3.32 -15.13 -2.54
CA HIS A 35 -4.50 -15.82 -1.98
C HIS A 35 -4.96 -15.23 -0.64
N LYS A 36 -4.13 -14.39 -0.01
CA LYS A 36 -4.49 -13.72 1.23
C LYS A 36 -5.23 -12.44 0.96
N VAL A 37 -6.53 -12.44 1.22
CA VAL A 37 -7.37 -11.25 1.18
C VAL A 37 -7.36 -10.57 2.55
N GLY A 38 -7.21 -9.26 2.55
CA GLY A 38 -7.27 -8.39 3.71
C GLY A 38 -7.94 -7.06 3.37
N PHE A 39 -7.83 -6.09 4.25
CA PHE A 39 -8.33 -4.74 4.03
C PHE A 39 -7.30 -3.69 4.46
N THR A 40 -7.44 -2.48 3.94
CA THR A 40 -6.72 -1.30 4.37
C THR A 40 -7.70 -0.16 4.62
N ALA A 41 -7.41 0.67 5.62
CA ALA A 41 -8.19 1.87 5.89
C ALA A 41 -7.31 2.92 6.58
N GLY A 42 -7.55 4.20 6.29
CA GLY A 42 -6.76 5.28 6.85
C GLY A 42 -7.14 6.66 6.33
N THR A 43 -6.19 7.57 6.47
CA THR A 43 -6.29 8.96 6.04
C THR A 43 -5.10 9.33 5.19
N TYR A 44 -5.24 10.38 4.41
CA TYR A 44 -4.13 10.97 3.67
C TYR A 44 -4.19 12.49 3.68
N VAL A 45 -3.02 13.09 3.51
CA VAL A 45 -2.84 14.50 3.18
C VAL A 45 -1.97 14.61 1.95
N SER A 46 -2.33 15.48 1.03
CA SER A 46 -1.61 15.69 -0.23
C SER A 46 -1.35 17.17 -0.44
N LEU A 47 -0.11 17.51 -0.73
CA LEU A 47 0.37 18.86 -0.94
C LEU A 47 0.86 19.01 -2.39
N PRO A 48 0.23 19.84 -3.23
CA PRO A 48 0.78 20.18 -4.54
C PRO A 48 2.14 20.87 -4.38
N VAL A 49 3.18 20.32 -5.01
CA VAL A 49 4.56 20.84 -4.94
C VAL A 49 5.00 21.47 -6.27
N ALA A 50 4.39 21.07 -7.38
CA ALA A 50 4.61 21.65 -8.71
C ALA A 50 3.35 21.43 -9.58
N ASN A 51 3.33 21.95 -10.82
CA ASN A 51 2.14 21.95 -11.70
C ASN A 51 1.45 20.58 -11.85
N HIS A 52 2.22 19.49 -11.89
CA HIS A 52 1.71 18.13 -12.05
C HIS A 52 2.13 17.19 -10.93
N PHE A 53 2.84 17.71 -9.93
CA PHE A 53 3.37 16.89 -8.85
C PHE A 53 2.74 17.26 -7.52
N ALA A 54 2.36 16.25 -6.76
CA ALA A 54 1.95 16.38 -5.38
C ALA A 54 2.72 15.39 -4.51
N LEU A 55 3.03 15.81 -3.29
CA LEU A 55 3.55 14.94 -2.25
C LEU A 55 2.38 14.51 -1.37
N GLN A 56 2.16 13.21 -1.24
CA GLN A 56 1.09 12.65 -0.44
C GLN A 56 1.67 11.81 0.70
N MET A 57 1.22 12.07 1.90
CA MET A 57 1.51 11.26 3.08
C MET A 57 0.23 10.59 3.55
N GLU A 58 0.32 9.32 3.87
CA GLU A 58 -0.81 8.52 4.33
C GLU A 58 -0.53 7.97 5.73
N LEU A 59 -1.58 7.67 6.47
CA LEU A 59 -1.56 6.89 7.69
C LEU A 59 -2.64 5.83 7.57
N LYS A 60 -2.23 4.57 7.41
CA LYS A 60 -3.12 3.44 7.15
C LYS A 60 -2.93 2.32 8.15
N TYR A 61 -4.02 1.65 8.46
CA TYR A 61 -4.00 0.29 8.97
C TYR A 61 -4.17 -0.66 7.80
N THR A 62 -3.31 -1.68 7.70
CA THR A 62 -3.34 -2.64 6.59
C THR A 62 -3.21 -4.07 7.10
N GLN A 63 -4.10 -4.94 6.61
CA GLN A 63 -3.98 -6.38 6.76
C GLN A 63 -3.32 -6.99 5.53
N MET A 64 -2.33 -7.84 5.75
CA MET A 64 -1.65 -8.60 4.71
C MET A 64 -1.22 -9.97 5.22
N GLY A 65 -0.44 -10.73 4.45
CA GLY A 65 0.10 -12.02 4.86
C GLY A 65 0.13 -13.02 3.72
N ALA A 66 0.01 -14.31 4.04
CA ALA A 66 -0.02 -15.40 3.08
C ALA A 66 -1.07 -16.46 3.45
N HIS A 67 -1.57 -17.17 2.46
CA HIS A 67 -2.53 -18.25 2.63
C HIS A 67 -2.29 -19.31 1.56
N SER A 68 -2.23 -20.58 1.97
CA SER A 68 -2.10 -21.71 1.05
C SER A 68 -3.34 -21.86 0.18
N SER A 69 -3.14 -22.11 -1.11
CA SER A 69 -4.23 -22.45 -2.03
C SER A 69 -4.65 -23.92 -1.88
N ALA A 70 -5.86 -24.23 -2.31
CA ALA A 70 -6.34 -25.62 -2.37
C ALA A 70 -5.44 -26.51 -3.24
N LYS A 71 -4.85 -25.96 -4.30
CA LYS A 71 -3.91 -26.64 -5.19
C LYS A 71 -2.63 -27.06 -4.46
N GLU A 72 -2.06 -26.16 -3.67
CA GLU A 72 -0.84 -26.43 -2.89
C GLU A 72 -1.06 -27.54 -1.86
N ILE A 73 -2.22 -27.54 -1.22
CA ILE A 73 -2.58 -28.57 -0.24
C ILE A 73 -2.82 -29.94 -0.91
N ILE A 74 -3.59 -29.97 -1.99
CA ILE A 74 -4.05 -31.23 -2.62
C ILE A 74 -3.01 -31.82 -3.56
N GLU A 75 -2.41 -31.01 -4.46
CA GLU A 75 -1.49 -31.51 -5.49
C GLU A 75 -0.04 -31.63 -4.99
N TYR A 76 0.41 -30.67 -4.16
CA TYR A 76 1.80 -30.65 -3.67
C TYR A 76 1.93 -31.20 -2.25
N ASN A 77 0.82 -31.60 -1.63
CA ASN A 77 0.77 -32.11 -0.25
C ASN A 77 1.46 -31.17 0.76
N TYR A 78 1.35 -29.85 0.54
CA TYR A 78 1.84 -28.87 1.49
C TYR A 78 0.87 -28.70 2.65
N PRO A 79 1.36 -28.44 3.88
CA PRO A 79 0.48 -28.20 5.02
C PRO A 79 -0.38 -26.97 4.81
N ALA A 80 -1.61 -27.00 5.32
CA ALA A 80 -2.47 -25.83 5.30
C ALA A 80 -1.84 -24.69 6.11
N TYR A 81 -1.64 -23.55 5.48
CA TYR A 81 -0.92 -22.40 6.01
C TYR A 81 -1.75 -21.12 5.94
N ASN A 82 -1.75 -20.35 7.01
CA ASN A 82 -2.44 -19.07 7.07
C ASN A 82 -1.67 -18.10 7.97
N LEU A 83 -1.05 -17.10 7.36
CA LEU A 83 -0.39 -15.99 8.05
C LEU A 83 -1.23 -14.73 7.93
N ARG A 84 -1.50 -14.08 9.05
CA ARG A 84 -2.16 -12.78 9.13
C ARG A 84 -1.22 -11.78 9.79
N LEU A 85 -0.94 -10.71 9.08
CA LEU A 85 -0.12 -9.60 9.53
C LEU A 85 -0.96 -8.33 9.56
N HIS A 86 -0.79 -7.55 10.61
CA HIS A 86 -1.49 -6.27 10.81
C HIS A 86 -0.45 -5.17 10.95
N TYR A 87 -0.45 -4.21 10.06
CA TYR A 87 0.51 -3.12 10.05
C TYR A 87 -0.16 -1.76 10.23
N ALA A 88 0.56 -0.86 10.90
CA ALA A 88 0.40 0.57 10.73
C ALA A 88 1.42 1.01 9.66
N GLU A 89 0.94 1.61 8.57
CA GLU A 89 1.75 2.07 7.45
C GLU A 89 1.76 3.59 7.38
N ILE A 90 2.94 4.15 7.09
CA ILE A 90 3.13 5.58 6.84
C ILE A 90 3.77 5.74 5.45
N PRO A 91 2.99 5.65 4.36
CA PRO A 91 3.46 5.89 3.01
C PRO A 91 3.76 7.38 2.76
N LEU A 92 4.88 7.65 2.09
CA LEU A 92 5.22 8.93 1.49
C LEU A 92 5.29 8.73 -0.02
N MET A 93 4.31 9.29 -0.74
CA MET A 93 4.10 9.07 -2.16
C MET A 93 4.34 10.35 -2.94
N LEU A 94 5.10 10.27 -4.02
CA LEU A 94 5.13 11.26 -5.08
C LEU A 94 4.05 10.89 -6.09
N ARG A 95 3.11 11.81 -6.30
CA ARG A 95 2.01 11.67 -7.24
C ARG A 95 2.27 12.58 -8.43
N TYR A 96 2.15 12.02 -9.64
CA TYR A 96 2.21 12.75 -10.90
C TYR A 96 0.84 12.71 -11.59
N ASP A 97 0.17 13.85 -11.69
CA ASP A 97 -1.11 14.00 -12.39
C ASP A 97 -0.84 14.25 -13.89
N PHE A 98 -1.38 13.38 -14.77
CA PHE A 98 -1.14 13.47 -16.21
C PHE A 98 -1.73 14.75 -16.86
N GLY A 99 -2.67 15.43 -16.18
CA GLY A 99 -3.30 16.66 -16.68
C GLY A 99 -3.95 16.44 -18.03
N HIS A 100 -3.87 17.43 -18.92
CA HIS A 100 -4.48 17.39 -20.26
C HIS A 100 -3.74 16.50 -21.27
N PHE A 101 -3.10 15.44 -20.80
CA PHE A 101 -2.45 14.48 -21.69
C PHE A 101 -3.50 13.62 -22.42
N THR A 102 -3.45 13.58 -23.73
CA THR A 102 -4.42 12.84 -24.55
C THR A 102 -3.73 11.67 -25.24
N VAL A 103 -4.25 10.45 -25.04
CA VAL A 103 -3.80 9.24 -25.73
C VAL A 103 -4.95 8.67 -26.55
N TYR A 104 -4.73 8.48 -27.85
CA TYR A 104 -5.75 8.00 -28.80
C TYR A 104 -7.09 8.77 -28.70
N GLY A 105 -7.04 10.10 -28.53
CA GLY A 105 -8.23 10.94 -28.42
C GLY A 105 -8.98 10.88 -27.09
N LYS A 106 -8.46 10.16 -26.09
CA LYS A 106 -9.00 10.11 -24.72
C LYS A 106 -8.13 10.94 -23.79
N SER A 107 -8.75 11.85 -23.06
CA SER A 107 -8.07 12.64 -22.02
C SER A 107 -7.76 11.77 -20.78
N LEU A 108 -6.57 11.95 -20.23
CA LEU A 108 -6.12 11.31 -18.98
C LEU A 108 -6.16 12.28 -17.79
N ASP A 109 -6.95 13.34 -17.86
CA ASP A 109 -6.98 14.45 -16.88
C ASP A 109 -7.19 13.99 -15.43
N ASN A 110 -7.83 12.84 -15.24
CA ASN A 110 -8.17 12.31 -13.93
C ASN A 110 -7.26 11.18 -13.46
N LEU A 111 -6.23 10.84 -14.27
CA LEU A 111 -5.29 9.76 -13.97
C LEU A 111 -4.03 10.34 -13.32
N ALA A 112 -3.56 9.67 -12.29
CA ALA A 112 -2.28 9.97 -11.66
C ALA A 112 -1.45 8.70 -11.51
N LEU A 113 -0.14 8.86 -11.63
CA LEU A 113 0.86 7.85 -11.28
C LEU A 113 1.35 8.13 -9.86
N GLU A 114 1.53 7.09 -9.07
CA GLU A 114 2.00 7.18 -7.69
C GLU A 114 3.22 6.31 -7.49
N LEU A 115 4.28 6.89 -6.90
CA LEU A 115 5.52 6.19 -6.55
C LEU A 115 5.96 6.65 -5.16
N GLY A 116 6.38 5.73 -4.30
CA GLY A 116 6.82 6.12 -2.97
C GLY A 116 7.41 4.99 -2.14
N LEU A 117 7.67 5.34 -0.90
CA LEU A 117 8.13 4.42 0.13
C LEU A 117 7.18 4.49 1.31
N SER A 118 6.98 3.38 1.99
CA SER A 118 6.28 3.36 3.28
C SER A 118 7.16 2.82 4.40
N LEU A 119 6.90 3.32 5.60
CA LEU A 119 7.41 2.81 6.85
C LEU A 119 6.28 1.99 7.48
N ASP A 120 6.52 0.70 7.68
CA ASP A 120 5.49 -0.24 8.10
C ASP A 120 5.85 -0.79 9.49
N PHE A 121 4.94 -0.64 10.43
CA PHE A 121 5.09 -1.08 11.81
C PHE A 121 4.15 -2.24 12.09
N LEU A 122 4.72 -3.40 12.42
CA LEU A 122 3.95 -4.60 12.73
C LEU A 122 3.24 -4.43 14.08
N LEU A 123 1.90 -4.38 14.05
CA LEU A 123 1.08 -4.26 15.26
C LEU A 123 0.78 -5.61 15.89
N LYS A 124 0.46 -6.59 15.04
CA LYS A 124 0.06 -7.94 15.45
C LYS A 124 0.29 -8.92 14.32
N TYR A 125 0.59 -10.15 14.67
CA TYR A 125 0.58 -11.27 13.73
C TYR A 125 -0.11 -12.49 14.32
N ARG A 126 -0.60 -13.36 13.46
CA ARG A 126 -1.09 -14.70 13.78
C ARG A 126 -0.75 -15.63 12.64
N GLY A 127 -0.03 -16.70 12.96
CA GLY A 127 0.31 -17.73 12.00
C GLY A 127 -0.22 -19.10 12.42
N GLU A 128 -0.74 -19.84 11.46
CA GLU A 128 -1.32 -21.15 11.66
C GLU A 128 -0.78 -22.10 10.58
N ILE A 129 -0.29 -23.27 11.00
CA ILE A 129 0.08 -24.38 10.10
C ILE A 129 -0.73 -25.60 10.59
N GLU A 130 -1.52 -26.22 9.69
CA GLU A 130 -2.42 -27.34 10.02
C GLU A 130 -3.34 -27.02 11.23
N ALA A 131 -3.87 -25.80 11.28
CA ALA A 131 -4.66 -25.25 12.38
C ALA A 131 -3.93 -25.10 13.73
N ALA A 132 -2.64 -25.46 13.84
CA ALA A 132 -1.83 -25.20 15.02
C ALA A 132 -1.22 -23.80 14.97
N THR A 133 -1.35 -23.02 16.05
CA THR A 133 -0.75 -21.68 16.12
C THR A 133 0.77 -21.78 16.19
N GLN A 134 1.43 -21.03 15.31
CA GLN A 134 2.89 -20.94 15.24
C GLN A 134 3.36 -19.56 15.74
N THR A 135 4.51 -19.55 16.41
CA THR A 135 5.16 -18.32 16.86
C THR A 135 6.43 -18.10 16.05
N TRP A 136 6.50 -16.96 15.35
CA TRP A 136 7.65 -16.55 14.57
C TRP A 136 8.30 -15.28 15.11
N LYS A 137 9.60 -15.13 14.87
CA LYS A 137 10.31 -13.89 15.18
C LYS A 137 10.25 -12.99 13.97
N LEU A 138 9.22 -12.16 13.92
CA LEU A 138 9.04 -11.16 12.85
C LEU A 138 9.66 -9.82 13.25
N ASN A 139 10.19 -9.10 12.27
CA ASN A 139 10.70 -7.75 12.47
C ASN A 139 9.53 -6.80 12.73
N PHE A 140 9.66 -5.97 13.76
CA PHE A 140 8.67 -4.95 14.10
C PHE A 140 8.53 -3.88 13.02
N PHE A 141 9.60 -3.60 12.28
CA PHE A 141 9.69 -2.51 11.31
C PHE A 141 10.10 -3.04 9.95
N SER A 142 9.49 -2.54 8.89
CA SER A 142 9.89 -2.76 7.51
C SER A 142 9.75 -1.50 6.66
N VAL A 143 10.48 -1.47 5.55
CA VAL A 143 10.39 -0.45 4.51
C VAL A 143 9.85 -1.11 3.26
N THR A 144 8.83 -0.48 2.66
CA THR A 144 8.14 -1.00 1.48
C THR A 144 8.17 0.02 0.34
N GLY A 145 8.51 -0.44 -0.87
CA GLY A 145 8.36 0.33 -2.09
C GLY A 145 6.93 0.22 -2.61
N ASN A 146 6.36 1.36 -3.04
CA ASN A 146 4.99 1.47 -3.54
C ASN A 146 5.00 2.04 -4.95
N PHE A 147 4.22 1.44 -5.84
CA PHE A 147 3.96 1.91 -7.18
C PHE A 147 2.49 1.73 -7.51
N GLY A 148 1.83 2.75 -8.07
CA GLY A 148 0.40 2.67 -8.32
C GLY A 148 -0.12 3.66 -9.33
N LEU A 149 -1.40 3.51 -9.60
CA LEU A 149 -2.22 4.39 -10.40
C LEU A 149 -3.43 4.81 -9.58
N HIS A 150 -3.83 6.06 -9.71
CA HIS A 150 -5.02 6.60 -9.10
C HIS A 150 -5.88 7.30 -10.16
N TYR A 151 -7.17 7.04 -10.14
CA TYR A 151 -8.15 7.67 -11.03
C TYR A 151 -9.22 8.40 -10.21
N ALA A 152 -9.39 9.70 -10.45
CA ALA A 152 -10.40 10.52 -9.83
C ALA A 152 -11.70 10.52 -10.66
N PHE A 153 -12.77 9.90 -10.14
CA PHE A 153 -14.09 9.94 -10.78
C PHE A 153 -14.75 11.32 -10.65
N THR A 154 -14.58 11.92 -9.48
CA THR A 154 -15.12 13.23 -9.13
C THR A 154 -14.11 14.02 -8.30
N LYS A 155 -14.45 15.25 -7.92
CA LYS A 155 -13.62 16.05 -6.98
C LYS A 155 -13.44 15.39 -5.61
N HIS A 156 -14.36 14.50 -5.24
CA HIS A 156 -14.37 13.86 -3.92
C HIS A 156 -14.02 12.37 -3.97
N LEU A 157 -14.35 11.67 -5.05
CA LEU A 157 -14.20 10.22 -5.13
C LEU A 157 -13.15 9.81 -6.14
N GLY A 158 -12.29 8.88 -5.74
CA GLY A 158 -11.31 8.23 -6.60
C GLY A 158 -11.13 6.75 -6.28
N ILE A 159 -10.44 6.07 -7.17
CA ILE A 159 -9.99 4.68 -7.02
C ILE A 159 -8.49 4.62 -7.27
N GLY A 160 -7.78 3.85 -6.44
CA GLY A 160 -6.36 3.57 -6.60
C GLY A 160 -6.10 2.08 -6.75
N ALA A 161 -5.09 1.73 -7.51
CA ALA A 161 -4.52 0.40 -7.57
C ALA A 161 -3.01 0.52 -7.34
N GLN A 162 -2.49 -0.11 -6.29
CA GLN A 162 -1.08 -0.03 -5.90
C GLN A 162 -0.48 -1.41 -5.76
N MET A 163 0.76 -1.56 -6.19
CA MET A 163 1.62 -2.70 -5.93
C MET A 163 2.67 -2.29 -4.91
N MET A 164 2.83 -3.09 -3.88
CA MET A 164 3.74 -2.86 -2.77
C MET A 164 4.68 -4.05 -2.64
N TYR A 165 5.95 -3.78 -2.41
CA TYR A 165 6.98 -4.80 -2.19
C TYR A 165 7.90 -4.37 -1.05
N SER A 166 8.00 -5.18 0.02
CA SER A 166 8.91 -4.85 1.11
C SER A 166 10.37 -4.97 0.67
N ILE A 167 11.13 -3.89 0.91
CA ILE A 167 12.56 -3.80 0.60
C ILE A 167 13.38 -4.48 1.70
N THR A 168 12.89 -4.35 2.94
CA THR A 168 13.50 -5.03 4.09
C THR A 168 12.76 -6.33 4.40
N PRO A 169 13.46 -7.39 4.78
CA PRO A 169 12.83 -8.66 5.10
C PRO A 169 11.96 -8.55 6.36
N MET A 170 10.80 -9.21 6.35
CA MET A 170 9.95 -9.29 7.55
C MET A 170 10.50 -10.27 8.59
N GLN A 171 11.39 -11.17 8.19
CA GLN A 171 12.04 -12.15 9.06
C GLN A 171 13.51 -12.31 8.66
N THR A 172 14.43 -12.28 9.64
CA THR A 172 15.88 -12.39 9.43
C THR A 172 16.47 -13.70 9.92
N ASN A 173 15.77 -14.44 10.77
CA ASN A 173 16.22 -15.74 11.26
C ASN A 173 15.31 -16.85 10.74
N PRO A 174 15.84 -17.90 10.11
CA PRO A 174 15.04 -19.00 9.61
C PRO A 174 14.33 -19.68 10.80
N SER A 175 13.04 -19.72 10.76
CA SER A 175 12.19 -20.59 11.55
C SER A 175 11.75 -21.74 10.65
N PRO A 176 11.28 -22.87 11.17
CA PRO A 176 11.59 -24.22 10.68
C PRO A 176 11.35 -24.40 9.18
N GLN A 177 11.97 -25.40 8.63
CA GLN A 177 12.01 -26.12 7.33
C GLN A 177 11.25 -25.57 6.08
N TRP A 178 10.27 -24.64 6.25
CA TRP A 178 9.37 -24.17 5.18
C TRP A 178 9.60 -22.69 4.76
N PHE A 179 10.45 -21.95 5.49
CA PHE A 179 10.79 -20.56 5.17
C PHE A 179 12.26 -20.44 4.78
N PHE A 180 12.51 -19.77 3.67
CA PHE A 180 13.85 -19.36 3.28
C PHE A 180 14.39 -18.27 4.23
N ASN A 181 15.69 -18.03 4.20
CA ASN A 181 16.40 -17.12 5.13
C ASN A 181 15.86 -15.68 5.17
N HIS A 182 15.11 -15.24 4.15
CA HIS A 182 14.55 -13.90 4.04
C HIS A 182 13.15 -13.98 3.43
N SER A 183 12.18 -13.40 4.10
CA SER A 183 10.79 -13.32 3.60
C SER A 183 10.36 -11.88 3.42
N TYR A 184 9.67 -11.59 2.31
CA TYR A 184 9.26 -10.26 1.89
C TYR A 184 7.75 -10.22 1.65
N ASN A 185 7.10 -9.15 2.10
CA ASN A 185 5.69 -8.92 1.79
C ASN A 185 5.54 -8.40 0.36
N LYS A 186 4.58 -8.96 -0.37
CA LYS A 186 4.16 -8.49 -1.70
C LYS A 186 2.66 -8.35 -1.70
N VAL A 187 2.17 -7.15 -2.03
CA VAL A 187 0.77 -6.79 -1.85
C VAL A 187 0.27 -6.02 -3.06
N ILE A 188 -0.94 -6.35 -3.50
CA ILE A 188 -1.74 -5.53 -4.41
C ILE A 188 -2.85 -4.91 -3.57
N GLN A 189 -2.97 -3.58 -3.59
CA GLN A 189 -4.05 -2.85 -2.96
C GLN A 189 -4.98 -2.25 -4.01
N ILE A 190 -6.28 -2.37 -3.78
CA ILE A 190 -7.31 -1.63 -4.53
C ILE A 190 -8.06 -0.79 -3.51
N THR A 191 -7.99 0.53 -3.65
CA THR A 191 -8.49 1.48 -2.66
C THR A 191 -9.48 2.45 -3.27
N MET A 192 -10.45 2.88 -2.48
CA MET A 192 -11.27 4.05 -2.75
C MET A 192 -10.79 5.19 -1.87
N THR A 193 -10.78 6.40 -2.44
CA THR A 193 -10.42 7.63 -1.74
C THR A 193 -11.60 8.58 -1.70
N TYR A 194 -11.77 9.27 -0.56
CA TYR A 194 -12.75 10.32 -0.40
C TYR A 194 -12.06 11.60 0.08
N ASN A 195 -12.03 12.61 -0.78
CA ASN A 195 -11.48 13.95 -0.51
C ASN A 195 -12.44 14.74 0.38
N LEU A 196 -11.99 15.12 1.58
CA LEU A 196 -12.75 15.94 2.51
C LEU A 196 -12.66 17.43 2.15
N PHE A 197 -11.48 17.87 1.73
CA PHE A 197 -11.19 19.25 1.35
C PHE A 197 -10.67 19.27 -0.07
N SER A 198 -11.50 19.67 -1.03
CA SER A 198 -11.08 19.97 -2.39
C SER A 198 -10.90 21.48 -2.47
N PRO A 199 -9.70 22.00 -2.80
CA PRO A 199 -9.55 23.43 -3.04
C PRO A 199 -10.49 23.81 -4.17
N LEU A 200 -11.23 24.88 -3.97
CA LEU A 200 -12.00 25.52 -5.03
C LEU A 200 -11.00 25.90 -6.14
N ARG A 201 -11.15 25.31 -7.31
CA ARG A 201 -10.40 25.70 -8.50
C ARG A 201 -10.91 27.04 -9.01
#